data_a7e322bc9767cfab75eeb8aaec6816d3
#
_entry.id   a7e322bc9767cfab75eeb8aaec6816d3
#
_cell.length_a   1.000
_cell.length_b   1.000
_cell.length_c   1.000
_cell.angle_alpha   90.00
_cell.angle_beta   90.00
_cell.angle_gamma   90.00
#
_symmetry.space_group_name_H-M   'P 1'
#
loop_
_entity.id
_entity.type
_entity.pdbx_description
1 polymer ?
#
loop_
_entity_poly.entity_id
_entity_poly.type
_entity_poly.pdbx_seq_one_letter_code
_entity_poly.pdbx_strand_id
1 'polypeptide(L)'
;DRNPLHLIPEAALTYGYARPVAHGAIQSAIVSKLIGMKVPGPGAVWMNQSMEWMRPAFVGETLRVEVEIESLSAGAEVLSLLLRATNDKGEKVMQGTAKVKIATQIAATESEEKTPETKVALVTGASRGIGAAIARSLAESGHKVCIAYRSEHSQANQLKSELEAAGVDAYCHQVDFLLEGSAEKLVKTIERTLGRVDVIVHAATIPLPNSTVSETTLADFRSCHRIHVEAALEMIRAAAPGMMERRFGRLIFLGTSALFGPPPAKWCSYISAKQALWGLTRSAAAELGPYQITVNMISPGMTVTELTADIPQRIKEVEARKVPLRRLAVPGDTGQLAAFLASEQAAYLNGQNIPLTGGPV
;
A
#
# COMPACT_ATOMS: atom_id res chain seq x y z
N ASP A 1 -13.49 29.98 -15.11
CA ASP A 1 -13.27 31.39 -15.39
C ASP A 1 -14.63 32.10 -15.40
N ARG A 2 -14.71 33.27 -14.75
CA ARG A 2 -15.93 34.10 -14.67
C ARG A 2 -15.75 35.44 -15.43
N ASN A 3 -14.77 35.52 -16.30
CA ASN A 3 -14.55 36.74 -17.11
C ASN A 3 -15.77 36.99 -18.02
N PRO A 4 -16.45 38.16 -17.88
CA PRO A 4 -17.65 38.48 -18.65
C PRO A 4 -17.46 38.40 -20.16
N LEU A 5 -16.23 38.61 -20.66
CA LEU A 5 -15.87 38.48 -22.07
C LEU A 5 -16.21 37.10 -22.67
N HIS A 6 -16.21 36.06 -21.87
CA HIS A 6 -16.47 34.68 -22.31
C HIS A 6 -17.93 34.28 -22.15
N LEU A 7 -18.73 35.00 -21.35
CA LEU A 7 -20.03 34.57 -20.88
C LEU A 7 -21.17 35.51 -21.28
N ILE A 8 -20.89 36.82 -21.41
CA ILE A 8 -21.92 37.85 -21.51
C ILE A 8 -21.77 38.61 -22.87
N PRO A 9 -22.77 38.50 -23.78
CA PRO A 9 -22.68 39.16 -25.10
C PRO A 9 -22.46 40.69 -25.04
N GLU A 10 -23.14 41.37 -24.10
CA GLU A 10 -23.02 42.81 -23.93
C GLU A 10 -21.62 43.22 -23.47
N ALA A 11 -21.00 42.40 -22.61
CA ALA A 11 -19.62 42.63 -22.18
C ALA A 11 -18.64 42.43 -23.35
N ALA A 12 -18.83 41.40 -24.18
CA ALA A 12 -18.00 41.18 -25.36
C ALA A 12 -18.05 42.37 -26.33
N LEU A 13 -19.24 42.92 -26.59
CA LEU A 13 -19.42 44.14 -27.41
C LEU A 13 -18.70 45.34 -26.84
N THR A 14 -18.70 45.53 -25.53
CA THR A 14 -17.98 46.63 -24.85
C THR A 14 -16.47 46.57 -25.07
N TYR A 15 -15.94 45.35 -25.23
CA TYR A 15 -14.51 45.09 -25.55
C TYR A 15 -14.22 45.03 -27.06
N GLY A 16 -15.20 45.39 -27.93
CA GLY A 16 -15.04 45.42 -29.38
C GLY A 16 -15.15 44.04 -30.07
N TYR A 17 -15.70 43.05 -29.43
CA TYR A 17 -15.94 41.73 -30.02
C TYR A 17 -17.41 41.51 -30.35
N ALA A 18 -17.69 40.97 -31.52
CA ALA A 18 -19.07 40.77 -32.01
C ALA A 18 -19.88 39.76 -31.20
N ARG A 19 -19.23 38.89 -30.47
CA ARG A 19 -19.80 37.78 -29.67
C ARG A 19 -18.86 37.40 -28.54
N PRO A 20 -19.31 36.65 -27.52
CA PRO A 20 -18.42 36.10 -26.48
C PRO A 20 -17.27 35.31 -27.09
N VAL A 21 -16.08 35.56 -26.60
CA VAL A 21 -14.85 34.89 -27.05
C VAL A 21 -14.72 33.57 -26.34
N ALA A 22 -14.47 32.50 -27.08
CA ALA A 22 -14.19 31.20 -26.49
C ALA A 22 -12.86 31.19 -25.72
N HIS A 23 -12.83 30.61 -24.54
CA HIS A 23 -11.63 30.55 -23.72
C HIS A 23 -10.53 29.75 -24.41
N GLY A 24 -9.30 30.27 -24.47
CA GLY A 24 -8.16 29.62 -25.15
C GLY A 24 -7.83 28.21 -24.59
N ALA A 25 -8.09 28.00 -23.33
CA ALA A 25 -7.91 26.66 -22.69
C ALA A 25 -8.77 25.57 -23.34
N ILE A 26 -9.93 25.91 -23.92
CA ILE A 26 -10.78 24.93 -24.63
C ILE A 26 -10.05 24.38 -25.86
N GLN A 27 -9.35 25.26 -26.60
CA GLN A 27 -8.57 24.87 -27.79
C GLN A 27 -7.39 23.93 -27.34
N SER A 28 -6.71 24.28 -26.26
CA SER A 28 -5.66 23.43 -25.67
C SER A 28 -6.19 22.05 -25.25
N ALA A 29 -7.40 22.00 -24.68
CA ALA A 29 -8.03 20.73 -24.30
C ALA A 29 -8.37 19.85 -25.52
N ILE A 30 -8.82 20.47 -26.64
CA ILE A 30 -9.08 19.72 -27.88
C ILE A 30 -7.78 19.16 -28.46
N VAL A 31 -6.70 19.94 -28.47
CA VAL A 31 -5.36 19.49 -28.89
C VAL A 31 -4.89 18.32 -27.99
N SER A 32 -5.04 18.45 -26.67
CA SER A 32 -4.70 17.40 -25.72
C SER A 32 -5.45 16.09 -26.02
N LYS A 33 -6.75 16.18 -26.32
CA LYS A 33 -7.54 15.02 -26.70
C LYS A 33 -7.02 14.37 -28.00
N LEU A 34 -6.67 15.16 -29.01
CA LEU A 34 -6.12 14.64 -30.27
C LEU A 34 -4.78 13.93 -30.05
N ILE A 35 -3.89 14.53 -29.26
CA ILE A 35 -2.59 13.94 -28.91
C ILE A 35 -2.78 12.64 -28.15
N GLY A 36 -3.59 12.62 -27.10
CA GLY A 36 -3.79 11.44 -26.27
C GLY A 36 -4.59 10.31 -26.90
N MET A 37 -5.44 10.62 -27.90
CA MET A 37 -6.34 9.64 -28.50
C MET A 37 -6.01 9.24 -29.94
N LYS A 38 -5.23 10.05 -30.67
CA LYS A 38 -5.01 9.83 -32.10
C LYS A 38 -3.57 10.00 -32.57
N VAL A 39 -2.83 11.02 -32.13
CA VAL A 39 -1.49 11.37 -32.68
C VAL A 39 -0.54 11.80 -31.54
N PRO A 40 0.33 10.92 -31.03
CA PRO A 40 0.53 9.51 -31.38
C PRO A 40 -0.55 8.57 -30.81
N GLY A 41 -1.42 9.03 -29.90
CA GLY A 41 -2.46 8.24 -29.28
C GLY A 41 -2.10 7.78 -27.86
N PRO A 42 -2.69 6.64 -27.40
CA PRO A 42 -2.49 6.14 -26.05
C PRO A 42 -1.00 5.97 -25.68
N GLY A 43 -0.62 6.39 -24.49
CA GLY A 43 0.78 6.42 -24.06
C GLY A 43 1.53 7.72 -24.36
N ALA A 44 0.89 8.71 -25.00
CA ALA A 44 1.45 10.01 -25.22
C ALA A 44 1.62 10.80 -23.92
N VAL A 45 2.85 11.18 -23.60
CA VAL A 45 3.16 12.07 -22.46
C VAL A 45 3.57 13.44 -23.00
N TRP A 46 2.77 14.43 -22.66
CA TRP A 46 3.01 15.81 -23.11
C TRP A 46 4.18 16.42 -22.32
N MET A 47 5.25 16.80 -23.00
CA MET A 47 6.47 17.34 -22.38
C MET A 47 6.51 18.87 -22.43
N ASN A 48 6.14 19.44 -23.57
CA ASN A 48 6.20 20.88 -23.82
C ASN A 48 5.15 21.26 -24.84
N GLN A 49 4.64 22.53 -24.75
CA GLN A 49 3.80 23.13 -25.78
C GLN A 49 4.07 24.61 -25.89
N SER A 50 3.89 25.13 -27.09
CA SER A 50 3.77 26.53 -27.36
C SER A 50 2.52 26.76 -28.21
N MET A 51 1.66 27.71 -27.84
CA MET A 51 0.44 28.02 -28.56
C MET A 51 0.33 29.56 -28.71
N GLU A 52 0.04 29.98 -29.92
CA GLU A 52 -0.19 31.38 -30.28
C GLU A 52 -1.61 31.52 -30.83
N TRP A 53 -2.41 32.36 -30.19
CA TRP A 53 -3.77 32.69 -30.66
C TRP A 53 -3.73 33.92 -31.53
N MET A 54 -3.90 33.72 -32.83
CA MET A 54 -3.77 34.76 -33.83
C MET A 54 -5.06 35.56 -33.99
N ARG A 55 -6.21 34.95 -33.69
CA ARG A 55 -7.54 35.56 -33.75
C ARG A 55 -8.42 34.97 -32.64
N PRO A 56 -9.39 35.72 -32.11
CA PRO A 56 -10.38 35.17 -31.19
C PRO A 56 -11.24 34.12 -31.90
N ALA A 57 -11.46 32.98 -31.24
CA ALA A 57 -12.52 32.06 -31.56
C ALA A 57 -13.77 32.46 -30.78
N PHE A 58 -14.93 32.38 -31.36
CA PHE A 58 -16.18 32.81 -30.74
C PHE A 58 -17.04 31.64 -30.30
N VAL A 59 -17.83 31.85 -29.26
CA VAL A 59 -18.82 30.87 -28.81
C VAL A 59 -19.80 30.54 -29.93
N GLY A 60 -20.02 29.25 -30.21
CA GLY A 60 -20.87 28.74 -31.29
C GLY A 60 -20.16 28.60 -32.65
N GLU A 61 -18.88 28.92 -32.74
CA GLU A 61 -18.07 28.73 -33.97
C GLU A 61 -17.52 27.29 -34.04
N THR A 62 -17.46 26.73 -35.24
CA THR A 62 -16.84 25.43 -35.45
C THR A 62 -15.36 25.62 -35.71
N LEU A 63 -14.54 24.93 -34.92
CA LEU A 63 -13.09 24.92 -35.10
C LEU A 63 -12.63 23.56 -35.66
N ARG A 64 -11.83 23.63 -36.73
CA ARG A 64 -11.07 22.49 -37.24
C ARG A 64 -9.67 22.54 -36.64
N VAL A 65 -9.33 21.54 -35.82
CA VAL A 65 -8.02 21.40 -35.19
C VAL A 65 -7.24 20.29 -35.88
N GLU A 66 -6.02 20.60 -36.30
CA GLU A 66 -5.11 19.72 -37.01
C GLU A 66 -3.83 19.57 -36.18
N VAL A 67 -3.34 18.34 -36.09
CA VAL A 67 -2.06 17.97 -35.47
C VAL A 67 -1.26 17.20 -36.50
N GLU A 68 -0.09 17.72 -36.88
CA GLU A 68 0.80 17.14 -37.86
C GLU A 68 2.12 16.76 -37.21
N ILE A 69 2.65 15.57 -37.56
CA ILE A 69 3.97 15.14 -37.08
C ILE A 69 5.05 15.86 -37.89
N GLU A 70 5.83 16.71 -37.24
CA GLU A 70 6.94 17.41 -37.84
C GLU A 70 8.22 16.55 -37.87
N SER A 71 8.53 15.90 -36.77
CA SER A 71 9.71 15.05 -36.66
C SER A 71 9.59 14.01 -35.54
N LEU A 72 10.37 12.93 -35.66
CA LEU A 72 10.53 11.92 -34.65
C LEU A 72 12.01 11.77 -34.28
N SER A 73 12.34 12.00 -33.02
CA SER A 73 13.63 11.64 -32.45
C SER A 73 13.56 10.21 -31.90
N ALA A 74 13.98 9.23 -32.70
CA ALA A 74 13.89 7.83 -32.35
C ALA A 74 14.68 7.46 -31.08
N GLY A 75 15.87 8.07 -30.88
CA GLY A 75 16.71 7.80 -29.71
C GLY A 75 16.17 8.38 -28.40
N ALA A 76 15.34 9.44 -28.49
CA ALA A 76 14.72 10.07 -27.32
C ALA A 76 13.22 9.69 -27.18
N GLU A 77 12.67 8.96 -28.14
CA GLU A 77 11.23 8.62 -28.22
C GLU A 77 10.32 9.85 -28.16
N VAL A 78 10.76 10.97 -28.78
CA VAL A 78 10.04 12.25 -28.73
C VAL A 78 9.56 12.62 -30.12
N LEU A 79 8.25 12.88 -30.22
CA LEU A 79 7.62 13.50 -31.40
C LEU A 79 7.57 15.00 -31.23
N SER A 80 7.95 15.73 -32.27
CA SER A 80 7.62 17.14 -32.44
C SER A 80 6.38 17.25 -33.33
N LEU A 81 5.40 18.02 -32.88
CA LEU A 81 4.09 18.17 -33.48
C LEU A 81 3.86 19.64 -33.86
N LEU A 82 3.29 19.86 -35.03
CA LEU A 82 2.72 21.17 -35.43
C LEU A 82 1.23 21.17 -35.13
N LEU A 83 0.77 22.28 -34.55
CA LEU A 83 -0.61 22.45 -34.12
C LEU A 83 -1.23 23.58 -34.93
N ARG A 84 -2.43 23.40 -35.48
CA ARG A 84 -3.18 24.42 -36.19
C ARG A 84 -4.66 24.34 -35.84
N ALA A 85 -5.31 25.50 -35.71
CA ALA A 85 -6.77 25.58 -35.67
C ALA A 85 -7.27 26.61 -36.64
N THR A 86 -8.31 26.27 -37.39
CA THR A 86 -9.02 27.17 -38.33
C THR A 86 -10.49 27.19 -37.94
N ASN A 87 -11.14 28.36 -38.20
CA ASN A 87 -12.58 28.50 -38.03
C ASN A 87 -13.36 28.00 -39.27
N ASP A 88 -14.68 28.12 -39.26
CA ASP A 88 -15.60 27.76 -40.35
C ASP A 88 -15.40 28.56 -41.64
N LYS A 89 -14.71 29.69 -41.55
CA LYS A 89 -14.32 30.53 -42.73
C LYS A 89 -12.93 30.16 -43.27
N GLY A 90 -12.26 29.17 -42.71
CA GLY A 90 -10.89 28.80 -43.08
C GLY A 90 -9.82 29.75 -42.58
N GLU A 91 -10.16 30.70 -41.70
CA GLU A 91 -9.18 31.64 -41.13
C GLU A 91 -8.42 30.93 -39.97
N LYS A 92 -7.08 31.15 -39.92
CA LYS A 92 -6.23 30.62 -38.86
C LYS A 92 -6.52 31.31 -37.54
N VAL A 93 -6.93 30.56 -36.53
CA VAL A 93 -7.27 31.03 -35.19
C VAL A 93 -6.12 30.77 -34.22
N MET A 94 -5.46 29.61 -34.34
CA MET A 94 -4.35 29.21 -33.46
C MET A 94 -3.29 28.44 -34.25
N GLN A 95 -2.04 28.65 -33.88
CA GLN A 95 -0.91 27.80 -34.30
C GLN A 95 0.00 27.49 -33.10
N GLY A 96 0.83 26.46 -33.23
CA GLY A 96 1.75 26.13 -32.17
C GLY A 96 2.55 24.87 -32.44
N THR A 97 3.32 24.50 -31.46
CA THR A 97 4.11 23.27 -31.45
C THR A 97 3.90 22.51 -30.14
N ALA A 98 4.09 21.20 -30.18
CA ALA A 98 4.15 20.38 -28.96
C ALA A 98 5.26 19.34 -29.08
N LYS A 99 5.89 19.01 -27.96
CA LYS A 99 6.77 17.85 -27.85
C LYS A 99 6.09 16.80 -26.97
N VAL A 100 6.01 15.60 -27.49
CA VAL A 100 5.32 14.48 -26.88
C VAL A 100 6.27 13.31 -26.81
N LYS A 101 6.50 12.76 -25.61
CA LYS A 101 7.21 11.52 -25.44
C LYS A 101 6.22 10.38 -25.70
N ILE A 102 6.61 9.44 -26.56
CA ILE A 102 5.89 8.18 -26.70
C ILE A 102 6.39 7.33 -25.55
N ALA A 103 5.59 7.11 -24.51
CA ALA A 103 5.88 6.03 -23.58
C ALA A 103 5.81 4.74 -24.40
N THR A 104 6.96 4.14 -24.67
CA THR A 104 6.97 2.76 -25.16
C THR A 104 6.10 1.99 -24.20
N GLN A 105 4.96 1.48 -24.66
CA GLN A 105 4.29 0.44 -23.90
C GLN A 105 5.39 -0.60 -23.72
N ILE A 106 5.93 -0.70 -22.51
CA ILE A 106 6.49 -1.98 -22.07
C ILE A 106 5.33 -2.89 -22.39
N ALA A 107 5.47 -3.74 -23.43
CA ALA A 107 4.41 -4.58 -23.90
C ALA A 107 3.74 -5.14 -22.65
N ALA A 108 2.56 -4.58 -22.34
CA ALA A 108 1.63 -5.35 -21.59
C ALA A 108 1.46 -6.54 -22.52
N THR A 109 2.22 -7.60 -22.28
CA THR A 109 1.83 -8.93 -22.68
C THR A 109 0.35 -8.89 -22.46
N GLU A 110 -0.44 -9.04 -23.52
CA GLU A 110 -1.85 -9.33 -23.38
C GLU A 110 -1.89 -10.37 -22.29
N SER A 111 -2.08 -9.93 -21.07
CA SER A 111 -2.49 -10.80 -20.02
C SER A 111 -3.82 -11.27 -20.57
N GLU A 112 -3.85 -12.50 -21.14
CA GLU A 112 -5.00 -13.34 -20.92
C GLU A 112 -5.57 -12.86 -19.60
N GLU A 113 -6.87 -12.57 -19.52
CA GLU A 113 -7.55 -12.31 -18.25
C GLU A 113 -7.29 -13.54 -17.36
N LYS A 114 -6.06 -13.60 -16.81
CA LYS A 114 -5.78 -14.46 -15.69
C LYS A 114 -6.69 -13.91 -14.63
N THR A 115 -7.71 -14.67 -14.33
CA THR A 115 -8.47 -14.54 -13.10
C THR A 115 -7.48 -14.05 -12.03
N PRO A 116 -7.67 -12.88 -11.40
CA PRO A 116 -6.65 -12.27 -10.56
C PRO A 116 -6.17 -13.33 -9.58
N GLU A 117 -4.91 -13.74 -9.72
CA GLU A 117 -4.36 -14.81 -8.90
C GLU A 117 -4.56 -14.44 -7.46
N THR A 118 -5.31 -15.25 -6.72
CA THR A 118 -5.64 -15.00 -5.33
C THR A 118 -4.34 -14.84 -4.54
N LYS A 119 -4.14 -13.67 -3.94
CA LYS A 119 -2.94 -13.35 -3.17
C LYS A 119 -2.81 -14.28 -1.96
N VAL A 120 -1.59 -14.65 -1.62
CA VAL A 120 -1.26 -15.55 -0.50
C VAL A 120 -0.75 -14.75 0.69
N ALA A 121 -1.40 -14.91 1.84
CA ALA A 121 -1.03 -14.26 3.09
C ALA A 121 -0.51 -15.29 4.10
N LEU A 122 0.69 -15.06 4.63
CA LEU A 122 1.26 -15.79 5.76
C LEU A 122 1.02 -15.00 7.04
N VAL A 123 0.38 -15.62 8.02
CA VAL A 123 0.19 -15.07 9.37
C VAL A 123 0.87 -15.96 10.38
N THR A 124 1.86 -15.44 11.10
CA THR A 124 2.55 -16.17 12.14
C THR A 124 1.91 -15.95 13.51
N GLY A 125 1.96 -16.93 14.40
CA GLY A 125 1.26 -16.87 15.68
C GLY A 125 -0.26 -16.82 15.51
N ALA A 126 -0.78 -17.44 14.44
CA ALA A 126 -2.17 -17.29 14.01
C ALA A 126 -3.15 -18.30 14.61
N SER A 127 -2.71 -19.19 15.51
CA SER A 127 -3.62 -20.16 16.13
C SER A 127 -4.68 -19.52 17.03
N ARG A 128 -4.43 -18.34 17.60
CA ARG A 128 -5.33 -17.64 18.53
C ARG A 128 -5.09 -16.13 18.58
N GLY A 129 -5.90 -15.43 19.36
CA GLY A 129 -5.74 -14.01 19.69
C GLY A 129 -5.66 -13.09 18.47
N ILE A 130 -4.69 -12.18 18.49
CA ILE A 130 -4.50 -11.18 17.43
C ILE A 130 -4.19 -11.86 16.09
N GLY A 131 -3.29 -12.88 16.08
CA GLY A 131 -2.92 -13.56 14.85
C GLY A 131 -4.11 -14.26 14.18
N ALA A 132 -4.99 -14.91 14.92
CA ALA A 132 -6.20 -15.53 14.38
C ALA A 132 -7.18 -14.49 13.83
N ALA A 133 -7.35 -13.35 14.49
CA ALA A 133 -8.18 -12.27 13.98
C ALA A 133 -7.63 -11.67 12.68
N ILE A 134 -6.31 -11.51 12.58
CA ILE A 134 -5.65 -11.07 11.35
C ILE A 134 -5.90 -12.09 10.23
N ALA A 135 -5.76 -13.38 10.51
CA ALA A 135 -6.00 -14.44 9.53
C ALA A 135 -7.44 -14.39 8.98
N ARG A 136 -8.45 -14.17 9.84
CA ARG A 136 -9.86 -13.99 9.44
C ARG A 136 -10.03 -12.76 8.55
N SER A 137 -9.51 -11.61 8.97
CA SER A 137 -9.67 -10.35 8.22
C SER A 137 -8.99 -10.41 6.84
N LEU A 138 -7.86 -11.11 6.72
CA LEU A 138 -7.20 -11.34 5.43
C LEU A 138 -7.99 -12.31 4.54
N ALA A 139 -8.58 -13.36 5.13
CA ALA A 139 -9.50 -14.26 4.43
C ALA A 139 -10.72 -13.52 3.89
N GLU A 140 -11.38 -12.70 4.71
CA GLU A 140 -12.50 -11.82 4.31
C GLU A 140 -12.11 -10.86 3.18
N SER A 141 -10.83 -10.48 3.11
CA SER A 141 -10.28 -9.63 2.04
C SER A 141 -9.86 -10.42 0.79
N GLY A 142 -10.20 -11.71 0.70
CA GLY A 142 -9.97 -12.54 -0.48
C GLY A 142 -8.58 -13.15 -0.61
N HIS A 143 -7.80 -13.25 0.47
CA HIS A 143 -6.50 -13.90 0.45
C HIS A 143 -6.63 -15.40 0.76
N LYS A 144 -5.79 -16.25 0.14
CA LYS A 144 -5.45 -17.56 0.67
C LYS A 144 -4.62 -17.37 1.93
N VAL A 145 -4.88 -18.12 2.99
CA VAL A 145 -4.27 -17.88 4.30
C VAL A 145 -3.41 -19.04 4.77
N CYS A 146 -2.14 -18.76 5.02
CA CYS A 146 -1.21 -19.69 5.68
C CYS A 146 -1.13 -19.38 7.17
N ILE A 147 -1.62 -20.29 8.00
CA ILE A 147 -1.68 -20.19 9.46
C ILE A 147 -0.42 -20.83 10.04
N ALA A 148 0.56 -20.01 10.48
CA ALA A 148 1.75 -20.54 11.13
C ALA A 148 1.60 -20.48 12.66
N TYR A 149 1.84 -21.62 13.32
CA TYR A 149 1.68 -21.81 14.75
C TYR A 149 2.82 -22.68 15.34
N ARG A 150 3.04 -22.64 16.66
CA ARG A 150 4.06 -23.45 17.32
C ARG A 150 3.46 -24.69 17.96
N SER A 151 2.57 -24.56 18.93
CA SER A 151 2.06 -25.65 19.78
C SER A 151 0.56 -25.89 19.68
N GLU A 152 -0.24 -24.88 19.38
CA GLU A 152 -1.71 -24.92 19.46
C GLU A 152 -2.33 -25.53 18.19
N HIS A 153 -2.06 -26.80 17.96
CA HIS A 153 -2.46 -27.54 16.76
C HIS A 153 -3.99 -27.58 16.58
N SER A 154 -4.74 -27.85 17.65
CA SER A 154 -6.20 -27.94 17.58
C SER A 154 -6.85 -26.60 17.21
N GLN A 155 -6.39 -25.51 17.81
CA GLN A 155 -6.89 -24.16 17.52
C GLN A 155 -6.54 -23.71 16.11
N ALA A 156 -5.33 -24.03 15.64
CA ALA A 156 -4.93 -23.74 14.26
C ALA A 156 -5.80 -24.49 13.24
N ASN A 157 -6.07 -25.78 13.47
CA ASN A 157 -6.95 -26.57 12.60
C ASN A 157 -8.42 -26.14 12.70
N GLN A 158 -8.88 -25.73 13.86
CA GLN A 158 -10.24 -25.15 14.01
C GLN A 158 -10.37 -23.88 13.17
N LEU A 159 -9.40 -22.96 13.25
CA LEU A 159 -9.38 -21.75 12.43
C LEU A 159 -9.33 -22.10 10.93
N LYS A 160 -8.48 -23.06 10.54
CA LYS A 160 -8.42 -23.54 9.15
C LYS A 160 -9.81 -24.01 8.69
N SER A 161 -10.46 -24.89 9.45
CA SER A 161 -11.78 -25.43 9.08
C SER A 161 -12.86 -24.32 9.00
N GLU A 162 -12.79 -23.32 9.87
CA GLU A 162 -13.65 -22.16 9.85
C GLU A 162 -13.47 -21.37 8.54
N LEU A 163 -12.23 -21.11 8.12
CA LEU A 163 -11.93 -20.38 6.88
C LEU A 163 -12.33 -21.19 5.64
N GLU A 164 -12.07 -22.49 5.64
CA GLU A 164 -12.48 -23.37 4.55
C GLU A 164 -14.01 -23.47 4.42
N ALA A 165 -14.74 -23.48 5.54
CA ALA A 165 -16.21 -23.43 5.53
C ALA A 165 -16.75 -22.10 4.98
N ALA A 166 -15.97 -21.01 5.08
CA ALA A 166 -16.26 -19.72 4.46
C ALA A 166 -15.79 -19.64 2.99
N GLY A 167 -15.29 -20.73 2.41
CA GLY A 167 -14.84 -20.79 1.01
C GLY A 167 -13.43 -20.26 0.75
N VAL A 168 -12.60 -20.11 1.78
CA VAL A 168 -11.24 -19.61 1.67
C VAL A 168 -10.22 -20.75 1.77
N ASP A 169 -9.27 -20.80 0.85
CA ASP A 169 -8.15 -21.74 0.93
C ASP A 169 -7.26 -21.43 2.14
N ALA A 170 -7.19 -22.34 3.09
CA ALA A 170 -6.41 -22.18 4.31
C ALA A 170 -5.43 -23.34 4.56
N TYR A 171 -4.22 -23.02 4.99
CA TYR A 171 -3.13 -23.97 5.17
C TYR A 171 -2.50 -23.81 6.56
N CYS A 172 -2.26 -24.91 7.25
CA CYS A 172 -1.62 -24.91 8.56
C CYS A 172 -0.14 -25.32 8.44
N HIS A 173 0.73 -24.57 9.13
CA HIS A 173 2.16 -24.84 9.20
C HIS A 173 2.65 -24.79 10.64
N GLN A 174 3.13 -25.91 11.15
CA GLN A 174 3.76 -25.94 12.46
C GLN A 174 5.22 -25.48 12.34
N VAL A 175 5.62 -24.48 13.12
CA VAL A 175 6.97 -23.91 13.06
C VAL A 175 7.36 -23.28 14.40
N ASP A 176 8.60 -23.51 14.83
CA ASP A 176 9.19 -22.83 15.99
C ASP A 176 10.20 -21.78 15.49
N PHE A 177 9.87 -20.52 15.64
CA PHE A 177 10.71 -19.40 15.23
C PHE A 177 11.91 -19.14 16.16
N LEU A 178 12.02 -19.85 17.26
CA LEU A 178 13.24 -19.88 18.06
C LEU A 178 14.37 -20.67 17.38
N LEU A 179 14.04 -21.53 16.42
CA LEU A 179 15.01 -22.27 15.63
C LEU A 179 15.48 -21.42 14.43
N GLU A 180 16.79 -21.29 14.28
CA GLU A 180 17.41 -20.56 13.17
C GLU A 180 17.05 -21.18 11.82
N GLY A 181 16.78 -20.32 10.81
CA GLY A 181 16.40 -20.74 9.47
C GLY A 181 14.95 -21.25 9.34
N SER A 182 14.21 -21.38 10.45
CA SER A 182 12.84 -21.93 10.42
C SER A 182 11.87 -21.01 9.68
N ALA A 183 12.01 -19.70 9.81
CA ALA A 183 11.17 -18.72 9.16
C ALA A 183 11.44 -18.65 7.64
N GLU A 184 12.70 -18.70 7.23
CA GLU A 184 13.10 -18.81 5.83
C GLU A 184 12.56 -20.08 5.18
N LYS A 185 12.72 -21.24 5.87
CA LYS A 185 12.20 -22.54 5.41
C LYS A 185 10.69 -22.53 5.24
N LEU A 186 9.96 -21.88 6.15
CA LEU A 186 8.50 -21.74 6.06
C LEU A 186 8.10 -20.98 4.79
N VAL A 187 8.65 -19.79 4.56
CA VAL A 187 8.36 -18.97 3.38
C VAL A 187 8.66 -19.75 2.10
N LYS A 188 9.85 -20.34 1.98
CA LYS A 188 10.23 -21.15 0.81
C LYS A 188 9.29 -22.34 0.60
N THR A 189 8.79 -22.94 1.67
CA THR A 189 7.82 -24.04 1.58
C THR A 189 6.49 -23.56 1.01
N ILE A 190 5.99 -22.42 1.47
CA ILE A 190 4.75 -21.82 0.97
C ILE A 190 4.92 -21.43 -0.50
N GLU A 191 6.01 -20.76 -0.88
CA GLU A 191 6.27 -20.38 -2.28
C GLU A 191 6.34 -21.60 -3.19
N ARG A 192 6.99 -22.69 -2.76
CA ARG A 192 7.04 -23.93 -3.54
C ARG A 192 5.67 -24.59 -3.70
N THR A 193 4.78 -24.48 -2.69
CA THR A 193 3.49 -25.17 -2.68
C THR A 193 2.39 -24.32 -3.34
N LEU A 194 2.39 -23.01 -3.11
CA LEU A 194 1.35 -22.08 -3.57
C LEU A 194 1.84 -21.11 -4.65
N GLY A 195 3.10 -21.20 -5.07
CA GLY A 195 3.70 -20.37 -6.10
C GLY A 195 4.11 -18.97 -5.67
N ARG A 196 3.59 -18.47 -4.53
CA ARG A 196 3.79 -17.08 -4.10
C ARG A 196 3.55 -16.86 -2.61
N VAL A 197 4.14 -15.79 -2.08
CA VAL A 197 3.77 -15.15 -0.82
C VAL A 197 3.70 -13.65 -1.06
N ASP A 198 2.55 -13.04 -0.83
CA ASP A 198 2.30 -11.62 -1.13
C ASP A 198 2.18 -10.76 0.11
N VAL A 199 1.67 -11.34 1.18
CA VAL A 199 1.48 -10.68 2.46
C VAL A 199 2.12 -11.53 3.56
N ILE A 200 2.93 -10.90 4.41
CA ILE A 200 3.44 -11.53 5.64
C ILE A 200 3.04 -10.68 6.82
N VAL A 201 2.31 -11.28 7.76
CA VAL A 201 2.02 -10.65 9.05
C VAL A 201 2.71 -11.44 10.15
N HIS A 202 3.74 -10.84 10.75
CA HIS A 202 4.50 -11.50 11.83
C HIS A 202 3.93 -11.11 13.19
N ALA A 203 3.05 -11.98 13.71
CA ALA A 203 2.39 -11.82 15.01
C ALA A 203 2.87 -12.83 16.07
N ALA A 204 3.79 -13.73 15.72
CA ALA A 204 4.34 -14.69 16.67
C ALA A 204 5.10 -13.99 17.79
N THR A 205 4.91 -14.48 19.02
CA THR A 205 5.56 -13.95 20.22
C THR A 205 5.79 -15.07 21.22
N ILE A 206 6.60 -14.79 22.22
CA ILE A 206 6.76 -15.62 23.42
C ILE A 206 6.03 -14.94 24.61
N PRO A 207 5.82 -15.64 25.72
CA PRO A 207 5.32 -15.00 26.94
C PRO A 207 6.12 -13.75 27.30
N LEU A 208 5.42 -12.72 27.78
CA LEU A 208 6.09 -11.46 28.18
C LEU A 208 7.09 -11.72 29.31
N PRO A 209 8.32 -11.19 29.21
CA PRO A 209 9.28 -11.29 30.29
C PRO A 209 8.75 -10.55 31.53
N ASN A 210 9.13 -11.04 32.71
CA ASN A 210 8.77 -10.41 33.98
C ASN A 210 10.00 -10.37 34.90
N SER A 211 11.13 -9.89 34.38
CA SER A 211 12.41 -9.77 35.10
C SER A 211 12.93 -8.36 35.04
N THR A 212 13.49 -7.87 36.14
CA THR A 212 14.18 -6.57 36.16
C THR A 212 15.40 -6.61 35.22
N VAL A 213 15.95 -5.46 34.88
CA VAL A 213 17.15 -5.37 34.01
C VAL A 213 18.32 -6.19 34.59
N SER A 214 18.50 -6.14 35.91
CA SER A 214 19.55 -6.87 36.59
C SER A 214 19.34 -8.39 36.65
N GLU A 215 18.11 -8.85 36.53
CA GLU A 215 17.72 -10.27 36.55
C GLU A 215 17.58 -10.87 35.14
N THR A 216 17.47 -10.02 34.13
CA THR A 216 17.27 -10.47 32.74
C THR A 216 18.49 -11.24 32.26
N THR A 217 18.30 -12.49 31.90
CA THR A 217 19.38 -13.33 31.36
C THR A 217 19.63 -13.00 29.87
N LEU A 218 20.88 -13.27 29.43
CA LEU A 218 21.18 -13.16 27.99
C LEU A 218 20.37 -14.18 27.15
N ALA A 219 19.96 -15.29 27.72
CA ALA A 219 19.11 -16.27 27.04
C ALA A 219 17.71 -15.70 26.76
N ASP A 220 17.08 -15.04 27.74
CA ASP A 220 15.78 -14.38 27.57
C ASP A 220 15.87 -13.24 26.56
N PHE A 221 16.94 -12.43 26.66
CA PHE A 221 17.20 -11.35 25.73
C PHE A 221 17.34 -11.85 24.30
N ARG A 222 18.16 -12.90 24.08
CA ARG A 222 18.35 -13.52 22.77
C ARG A 222 17.06 -14.15 22.23
N SER A 223 16.28 -14.82 23.07
CA SER A 223 15.01 -15.41 22.66
C SER A 223 14.01 -14.36 22.14
N CYS A 224 13.92 -13.20 22.81
CA CYS A 224 13.11 -12.07 22.33
C CYS A 224 13.60 -11.55 20.98
N HIS A 225 14.92 -11.36 20.83
CA HIS A 225 15.49 -10.92 19.56
C HIS A 225 15.31 -11.96 18.45
N ARG A 226 15.51 -13.23 18.76
CA ARG A 226 15.36 -14.33 17.82
C ARG A 226 13.96 -14.35 17.20
N ILE A 227 12.91 -14.34 18.05
CA ILE A 227 11.55 -14.47 17.54
C ILE A 227 11.04 -13.19 16.87
N HIS A 228 11.42 -12.02 17.35
CA HIS A 228 10.86 -10.77 16.82
C HIS A 228 11.68 -10.15 15.67
N VAL A 229 12.99 -10.26 15.73
CA VAL A 229 13.88 -9.54 14.79
C VAL A 229 14.46 -10.49 13.76
N GLU A 230 15.14 -11.55 14.20
CA GLU A 230 15.82 -12.44 13.28
C GLU A 230 14.83 -13.24 12.41
N ALA A 231 13.76 -13.75 13.01
CA ALA A 231 12.71 -14.43 12.24
C ALA A 231 12.04 -13.50 11.23
N ALA A 232 11.83 -12.21 11.56
CA ALA A 232 11.32 -11.22 10.63
C ALA A 232 12.32 -10.99 9.47
N LEU A 233 13.60 -10.88 9.77
CA LEU A 233 14.65 -10.73 8.75
C LEU A 233 14.72 -11.97 7.82
N GLU A 234 14.63 -13.18 8.37
CA GLU A 234 14.58 -14.42 7.58
C GLU A 234 13.38 -14.43 6.62
N MET A 235 12.19 -14.02 7.10
CA MET A 235 10.99 -13.92 6.26
C MET A 235 11.13 -12.89 5.16
N ILE A 236 11.68 -11.70 5.48
CA ILE A 236 11.94 -10.65 4.47
C ILE A 236 12.89 -11.20 3.39
N ARG A 237 14.03 -11.77 3.78
CA ARG A 237 15.05 -12.30 2.84
C ARG A 237 14.49 -13.37 1.93
N ALA A 238 13.64 -14.24 2.47
CA ALA A 238 13.06 -15.33 1.69
C ALA A 238 11.99 -14.83 0.70
N ALA A 239 11.10 -13.91 1.12
CA ALA A 239 9.97 -13.46 0.31
C ALA A 239 10.33 -12.32 -0.67
N ALA A 240 11.30 -11.47 -0.33
CA ALA A 240 11.61 -10.27 -1.10
C ALA A 240 11.91 -10.54 -2.60
N PRO A 241 12.69 -11.55 -3.00
CA PRO A 241 12.95 -11.80 -4.42
C PRO A 241 11.68 -11.98 -5.24
N GLY A 242 10.77 -12.85 -4.80
CA GLY A 242 9.50 -13.08 -5.48
C GLY A 242 8.56 -11.86 -5.44
N MET A 243 8.52 -11.13 -4.31
CA MET A 243 7.76 -9.89 -4.20
C MET A 243 8.31 -8.80 -5.12
N MET A 244 9.64 -8.66 -5.26
CA MET A 244 10.28 -7.70 -6.15
C MET A 244 9.98 -7.99 -7.63
N GLU A 245 10.03 -9.26 -8.04
CA GLU A 245 9.68 -9.69 -9.39
C GLU A 245 8.22 -9.33 -9.74
N ARG A 246 7.30 -9.61 -8.84
CA ARG A 246 5.86 -9.29 -9.01
C ARG A 246 5.53 -7.81 -8.78
N ARG A 247 6.49 -6.99 -8.28
CA ARG A 247 6.29 -5.59 -7.88
C ARG A 247 5.13 -5.42 -6.91
N PHE A 248 4.96 -6.37 -6.02
CA PHE A 248 3.94 -6.36 -4.97
C PHE A 248 4.41 -7.15 -3.76
N GLY A 249 4.29 -6.56 -2.58
CA GLY A 249 4.52 -7.19 -1.29
C GLY A 249 4.00 -6.33 -0.14
N ARG A 250 3.53 -6.98 0.91
CA ARG A 250 3.06 -6.34 2.15
C ARG A 250 3.65 -7.06 3.35
N LEU A 251 4.55 -6.39 4.04
CA LEU A 251 5.22 -6.90 5.24
C LEU A 251 4.71 -6.11 6.44
N ILE A 252 4.04 -6.78 7.37
CA ILE A 252 3.37 -6.17 8.52
C ILE A 252 3.88 -6.84 9.79
N PHE A 253 4.47 -6.05 10.67
CA PHE A 253 5.03 -6.55 11.93
C PHE A 253 4.21 -6.07 13.12
N LEU A 254 4.04 -6.92 14.12
CA LEU A 254 3.37 -6.54 15.36
C LEU A 254 4.40 -5.94 16.34
N GLY A 255 4.18 -4.67 16.64
CA GLY A 255 4.85 -3.90 17.68
C GLY A 255 4.11 -3.98 19.02
N THR A 256 4.20 -2.90 19.77
CA THR A 256 3.48 -2.67 21.03
C THR A 256 3.36 -1.17 21.29
N SER A 257 2.26 -0.72 21.87
CA SER A 257 2.08 0.68 22.28
C SER A 257 3.14 1.15 23.31
N ALA A 258 3.76 0.20 24.00
CA ALA A 258 4.84 0.49 24.96
C ALA A 258 6.12 1.08 24.32
N LEU A 259 6.15 1.21 22.98
CA LEU A 259 7.23 1.90 22.26
C LEU A 259 7.07 3.44 22.25
N PHE A 260 5.89 3.96 22.58
CA PHE A 260 5.55 5.39 22.41
C PHE A 260 5.58 6.21 23.71
N GLY A 261 5.85 5.58 24.83
CA GLY A 261 5.95 6.25 26.11
C GLY A 261 6.98 5.57 27.02
N PRO A 262 6.98 5.87 28.32
CA PRO A 262 7.82 5.16 29.28
C PRO A 262 7.49 3.67 29.24
N PRO A 263 8.47 2.79 28.93
CA PRO A 263 8.20 1.36 28.87
C PRO A 263 7.88 0.81 30.26
N PRO A 264 7.00 -0.21 30.33
CA PRO A 264 6.73 -0.90 31.58
C PRO A 264 8.01 -1.48 32.17
N ALA A 265 8.14 -1.42 33.48
CA ALA A 265 9.22 -2.10 34.20
C ALA A 265 9.21 -3.62 33.88
N LYS A 266 10.35 -4.25 33.95
CA LYS A 266 10.55 -5.70 33.73
C LYS A 266 10.35 -6.20 32.29
N TRP A 267 10.30 -5.31 31.30
CA TRP A 267 10.09 -5.63 29.88
C TRP A 267 11.31 -5.35 29.00
N CYS A 268 12.52 -5.22 29.57
CA CYS A 268 13.68 -4.71 28.83
C CYS A 268 14.02 -5.56 27.59
N SER A 269 14.00 -6.89 27.66
CA SER A 269 14.27 -7.77 26.52
C SER A 269 13.22 -7.68 25.43
N TYR A 270 11.95 -7.55 25.81
CA TYR A 270 10.85 -7.41 24.88
C TYR A 270 10.86 -6.03 24.18
N ILE A 271 11.01 -4.97 24.95
CA ILE A 271 11.04 -3.58 24.40
C ILE A 271 12.24 -3.39 23.48
N SER A 272 13.43 -3.87 23.88
CA SER A 272 14.61 -3.77 23.01
C SER A 272 14.43 -4.52 21.69
N ALA A 273 13.85 -5.72 21.71
CA ALA A 273 13.55 -6.48 20.51
C ALA A 273 12.50 -5.78 19.60
N LYS A 274 11.45 -5.20 20.21
CA LYS A 274 10.43 -4.47 19.44
C LYS A 274 10.95 -3.15 18.86
N GLN A 275 11.87 -2.44 19.54
CA GLN A 275 12.57 -1.29 18.98
C GLN A 275 13.51 -1.69 17.84
N ALA A 276 14.25 -2.80 18.00
CA ALA A 276 15.09 -3.33 16.92
C ALA A 276 14.25 -3.74 15.70
N LEU A 277 13.09 -4.38 15.90
CA LEU A 277 12.13 -4.70 14.83
C LEU A 277 11.62 -3.44 14.13
N TRP A 278 11.39 -2.33 14.87
CA TRP A 278 11.03 -1.06 14.31
C TRP A 278 12.14 -0.50 13.41
N GLY A 279 13.41 -0.59 13.83
CA GLY A 279 14.57 -0.25 13.00
C GLY A 279 14.62 -1.06 11.71
N LEU A 280 14.44 -2.38 11.81
CA LEU A 280 14.39 -3.29 10.66
C LEU A 280 13.23 -2.93 9.70
N THR A 281 12.04 -2.62 10.24
CA THR A 281 10.86 -2.19 9.46
C THR A 281 11.20 -0.99 8.59
N ARG A 282 11.83 0.05 9.15
CA ARG A 282 12.20 1.27 8.44
C ARG A 282 13.26 1.04 7.37
N SER A 283 14.28 0.25 7.68
CA SER A 283 15.33 -0.12 6.73
C SER A 283 14.75 -0.87 5.53
N ALA A 284 13.97 -1.92 5.80
CA ALA A 284 13.34 -2.71 4.75
C ALA A 284 12.34 -1.89 3.91
N ALA A 285 11.59 -0.97 4.54
CA ALA A 285 10.68 -0.09 3.83
C ALA A 285 11.39 0.82 2.82
N ALA A 286 12.54 1.37 3.20
CA ALA A 286 13.34 2.22 2.32
C ALA A 286 13.95 1.42 1.14
N GLU A 287 14.45 0.23 1.42
CA GLU A 287 15.14 -0.61 0.43
C GLU A 287 14.16 -1.28 -0.55
N LEU A 288 13.01 -1.74 -0.07
CA LEU A 288 12.03 -2.48 -0.85
C LEU A 288 10.95 -1.58 -1.51
N GLY A 289 10.83 -0.34 -1.06
CA GLY A 289 9.85 0.63 -1.59
C GLY A 289 9.89 0.84 -3.10
N PRO A 290 11.07 0.94 -3.77
CA PRO A 290 11.17 1.04 -5.23
C PRO A 290 10.52 -0.11 -5.99
N TYR A 291 10.31 -1.25 -5.34
CA TYR A 291 9.66 -2.45 -5.89
C TYR A 291 8.16 -2.54 -5.54
N GLN A 292 7.54 -1.46 -5.04
CA GLN A 292 6.13 -1.43 -4.62
C GLN A 292 5.81 -2.37 -3.44
N ILE A 293 6.82 -2.68 -2.63
CA ILE A 293 6.68 -3.45 -1.40
C ILE A 293 6.62 -2.49 -0.23
N THR A 294 5.56 -2.60 0.59
CA THR A 294 5.45 -1.80 1.81
C THR A 294 5.77 -2.62 3.05
N VAL A 295 6.45 -1.99 4.00
CA VAL A 295 6.83 -2.62 5.27
C VAL A 295 6.37 -1.70 6.40
N ASN A 296 5.41 -2.16 7.20
CA ASN A 296 4.82 -1.36 8.28
C ASN A 296 4.75 -2.15 9.59
N MET A 297 4.57 -1.44 10.69
CA MET A 297 4.36 -2.00 12.00
C MET A 297 3.01 -1.54 12.57
N ILE A 298 2.27 -2.45 13.16
CA ILE A 298 1.09 -2.13 13.99
C ILE A 298 1.51 -2.29 15.44
N SER A 299 1.26 -1.29 16.27
CA SER A 299 1.57 -1.30 17.69
C SER A 299 0.29 -1.25 18.53
N PRO A 300 -0.31 -2.41 18.84
CA PRO A 300 -1.53 -2.48 19.63
C PRO A 300 -1.30 -2.02 21.07
N GLY A 301 -2.33 -1.42 21.65
CA GLY A 301 -2.49 -1.26 23.09
C GLY A 301 -2.83 -2.58 23.77
N MET A 302 -3.21 -2.52 25.04
CA MET A 302 -3.70 -3.70 25.75
C MET A 302 -4.91 -4.28 25.02
N THR A 303 -4.76 -5.51 24.54
CA THR A 303 -5.78 -6.21 23.77
C THR A 303 -6.28 -7.42 24.55
N VAL A 304 -7.61 -7.62 24.56
CA VAL A 304 -8.23 -8.74 25.25
C VAL A 304 -7.96 -10.03 24.47
N THR A 305 -7.03 -10.85 24.97
CA THR A 305 -6.61 -12.11 24.37
C THR A 305 -6.30 -13.12 25.49
N GLU A 306 -6.01 -14.35 25.12
CA GLU A 306 -5.52 -15.37 26.06
C GLU A 306 -4.19 -14.96 26.71
N LEU A 307 -3.35 -14.20 26.04
CA LEU A 307 -2.09 -13.67 26.60
C LEU A 307 -2.34 -12.71 27.78
N THR A 308 -3.49 -12.07 27.81
CA THR A 308 -3.92 -11.14 28.86
C THR A 308 -4.99 -11.73 29.77
N ALA A 309 -5.30 -13.04 29.65
CA ALA A 309 -6.35 -13.71 30.42
C ALA A 309 -6.12 -13.60 31.92
N ASP A 310 -4.88 -13.80 32.36
CA ASP A 310 -4.47 -13.80 33.78
C ASP A 310 -4.46 -12.39 34.40
N ILE A 311 -4.61 -11.33 33.61
CA ILE A 311 -4.74 -9.97 34.15
C ILE A 311 -6.09 -9.82 34.83
N PRO A 312 -6.13 -9.46 36.14
CA PRO A 312 -7.38 -9.28 36.86
C PRO A 312 -8.33 -8.33 36.18
N GLN A 313 -9.63 -8.67 36.19
CA GLN A 313 -10.68 -7.88 35.52
C GLN A 313 -10.69 -6.40 35.98
N ARG A 314 -10.45 -6.16 37.26
CA ARG A 314 -10.33 -4.80 37.82
C ARG A 314 -9.22 -3.97 37.17
N ILE A 315 -8.08 -4.61 36.83
CA ILE A 315 -6.97 -3.94 36.13
C ILE A 315 -7.40 -3.64 34.71
N LYS A 316 -8.03 -4.58 34.00
CA LYS A 316 -8.55 -4.37 32.64
C LYS A 316 -9.55 -3.19 32.61
N GLU A 317 -10.40 -3.06 33.60
CA GLU A 317 -11.37 -1.95 33.70
C GLU A 317 -10.67 -0.60 33.94
N VAL A 318 -9.64 -0.58 34.79
CA VAL A 318 -8.84 0.63 35.03
C VAL A 318 -8.13 1.06 33.76
N GLU A 319 -7.50 0.12 33.06
CA GLU A 319 -6.82 0.40 31.79
C GLU A 319 -7.80 0.85 30.71
N ALA A 320 -8.99 0.23 30.61
CA ALA A 320 -10.04 0.66 29.68
C ALA A 320 -10.49 2.10 29.93
N ARG A 321 -10.59 2.53 31.21
CA ARG A 321 -10.96 3.92 31.57
C ARG A 321 -9.89 4.95 31.18
N LYS A 322 -8.62 4.56 31.05
CA LYS A 322 -7.55 5.45 30.59
C LYS A 322 -7.61 5.68 29.08
N VAL A 323 -8.13 4.71 28.34
CA VAL A 323 -8.27 4.82 26.89
C VAL A 323 -9.40 5.82 26.56
N PRO A 324 -9.18 6.81 25.68
CA PRO A 324 -10.23 7.75 25.26
C PRO A 324 -11.49 7.09 24.74
N LEU A 325 -11.39 5.98 24.00
CA LEU A 325 -12.53 5.19 23.52
C LEU A 325 -13.22 4.33 24.62
N ARG A 326 -12.75 4.41 25.89
CA ARG A 326 -13.33 3.76 27.08
C ARG A 326 -13.47 2.23 26.95
N ARG A 327 -12.66 1.60 26.14
CA ARG A 327 -12.56 0.14 26.03
C ARG A 327 -11.11 -0.28 25.76
N LEU A 328 -10.80 -1.51 26.07
CA LEU A 328 -9.59 -2.16 25.57
C LEU A 328 -9.77 -2.54 24.10
N ALA A 329 -8.66 -2.72 23.41
CA ALA A 329 -8.67 -3.28 22.05
C ALA A 329 -9.17 -4.73 22.07
N VAL A 330 -9.84 -5.13 21.01
CA VAL A 330 -10.16 -6.53 20.72
C VAL A 330 -9.31 -7.00 19.54
N PRO A 331 -9.06 -8.30 19.38
CA PRO A 331 -8.22 -8.82 18.29
C PRO A 331 -8.64 -8.33 16.89
N GLY A 332 -9.95 -8.18 16.65
CA GLY A 332 -10.51 -7.67 15.41
C GLY A 332 -10.07 -6.24 15.04
N ASP A 333 -9.83 -5.38 16.04
CA ASP A 333 -9.32 -4.02 15.76
C ASP A 333 -7.96 -4.10 15.02
N THR A 334 -7.09 -5.03 15.43
CA THR A 334 -5.79 -5.27 14.77
C THR A 334 -5.96 -6.00 13.43
N GLY A 335 -6.92 -6.95 13.37
CA GLY A 335 -7.22 -7.69 12.15
C GLY A 335 -7.61 -6.77 10.98
N GLN A 336 -8.56 -5.87 11.23
CA GLN A 336 -9.03 -4.91 10.23
C GLN A 336 -7.91 -3.96 9.74
N LEU A 337 -7.06 -3.45 10.65
CA LEU A 337 -5.93 -2.62 10.26
C LEU A 337 -4.89 -3.40 9.45
N ALA A 338 -4.62 -4.65 9.81
CA ALA A 338 -3.72 -5.52 9.05
C ALA A 338 -4.25 -5.80 7.64
N ALA A 339 -5.54 -6.07 7.49
CA ALA A 339 -6.18 -6.26 6.20
C ALA A 339 -6.12 -4.98 5.34
N PHE A 340 -6.35 -3.80 5.93
CA PHE A 340 -6.17 -2.53 5.23
C PHE A 340 -4.73 -2.34 4.77
N LEU A 341 -3.73 -2.57 5.63
CA LEU A 341 -2.31 -2.45 5.26
C LEU A 341 -1.87 -3.48 4.21
N ALA A 342 -2.54 -4.63 4.13
CA ALA A 342 -2.31 -5.65 3.11
C ALA A 342 -2.91 -5.28 1.75
N SER A 343 -3.83 -4.33 1.70
CA SER A 343 -4.54 -3.91 0.50
C SER A 343 -3.72 -2.97 -0.40
N GLU A 344 -4.22 -2.72 -1.60
CA GLU A 344 -3.67 -1.70 -2.50
C GLU A 344 -4.01 -0.27 -2.05
N GLN A 345 -5.07 -0.09 -1.29
CA GLN A 345 -5.48 1.20 -0.73
C GLN A 345 -4.43 1.79 0.23
N ALA A 346 -3.63 0.92 0.87
CA ALA A 346 -2.52 1.32 1.74
C ALA A 346 -1.17 1.45 1.01
N ALA A 347 -1.12 1.48 -0.32
CA ALA A 347 0.12 1.46 -1.11
C ALA A 347 1.07 2.63 -0.81
N TYR A 348 0.57 3.76 -0.29
CA TYR A 348 1.40 4.91 0.08
C TYR A 348 1.82 4.91 1.56
N LEU A 349 1.36 3.94 2.35
CA LEU A 349 1.79 3.75 3.74
C LEU A 349 3.00 2.81 3.75
N ASN A 350 4.18 3.37 3.99
CA ASN A 350 5.42 2.61 4.03
C ASN A 350 6.35 3.12 5.13
N GLY A 351 6.98 2.21 5.86
CA GLY A 351 7.90 2.53 6.95
C GLY A 351 7.19 3.13 8.17
N GLN A 352 5.92 2.87 8.41
CA GLN A 352 5.16 3.46 9.51
C GLN A 352 5.02 2.50 10.69
N ASN A 353 5.09 3.05 11.91
CA ASN A 353 4.66 2.36 13.12
C ASN A 353 3.34 2.98 13.58
N ILE A 354 2.25 2.24 13.42
CA ILE A 354 0.88 2.73 13.64
C ILE A 354 0.42 2.31 15.03
N PRO A 355 0.30 3.26 15.98
CA PRO A 355 -0.25 2.96 17.29
C PRO A 355 -1.76 2.69 17.18
N LEU A 356 -2.19 1.54 17.71
CA LEU A 356 -3.59 1.14 17.75
C LEU A 356 -4.04 1.08 19.21
N THR A 357 -4.33 2.26 19.79
CA THR A 357 -4.46 2.46 21.23
C THR A 357 -5.81 3.00 21.67
N GLY A 358 -6.68 3.33 20.72
CA GLY A 358 -7.98 3.96 21.02
C GLY A 358 -7.87 5.41 21.50
N GLY A 359 -6.73 6.05 21.28
CA GLY A 359 -6.45 7.44 21.61
C GLY A 359 -5.01 7.85 21.30
N PRO A 360 -4.62 9.10 21.61
CA PRO A 360 -3.24 9.55 21.42
C PRO A 360 -2.27 8.77 22.31
N VAL A 361 -1.02 8.64 21.89
CA VAL A 361 0.09 7.97 22.56
C VAL A 361 1.15 8.97 23.00
#